data_8899be66692d8bc9624c9d8394177219
#
_entry.id   8899be66692d8bc9624c9d8394177219
#
_cell.length_a   1.000
_cell.length_b   1.000
_cell.length_c   1.000
_cell.angle_alpha   90.00
_cell.angle_beta   90.00
_cell.angle_gamma   90.00
#
_symmetry.space_group_name_H-M   'P 1'
#
loop_
_entity.id
_entity.type
_entity.pdbx_description
1 polymer ?
#
loop_
_entity_poly.entity_id
_entity_poly.type
_entity_poly.pdbx_seq_one_letter_code
_entity_poly.pdbx_strand_id
1 'polypeptide(L)'
;MAQVRYLIPPSNALPWEQRLIGGLQTVIGIDLGTTYSCVGVMQKGKVEILVNDQGHRITPSYVAFTDEERLVGDAAKNQAAANPKRTIFDIK
;
A
#
# COMPACT_ATOMS: atom_id res chain seq x y z
N MET A 1 12.04 9.56 -10.31
CA MET A 1 10.83 9.38 -9.51
C MET A 1 11.19 9.20 -8.04
N ALA A 2 10.57 10.00 -7.20
CA ALA A 2 10.82 9.90 -5.76
C ALA A 2 10.12 8.67 -5.18
N GLN A 3 10.79 8.00 -4.28
CA GLN A 3 10.24 6.83 -3.61
C GLN A 3 10.38 7.01 -2.11
N VAL A 4 9.33 6.64 -1.39
CA VAL A 4 9.34 6.62 0.06
C VAL A 4 9.09 5.20 0.50
N ARG A 5 9.93 4.70 1.39
CA ARG A 5 9.83 3.32 1.87
C ARG A 5 9.62 3.33 3.36
N TYR A 6 8.67 2.55 3.79
CA TYR A 6 8.36 2.41 5.20
C TYR A 6 8.40 0.95 5.60
N LEU A 7 8.92 0.70 6.77
CA LEU A 7 8.86 -0.63 7.39
C LEU A 7 7.86 -0.51 8.53
N ILE A 8 6.75 -1.22 8.39
CA ILE A 8 5.66 -1.12 9.33
C ILE A 8 5.45 -2.48 9.99
N PRO A 9 5.66 -2.59 11.30
CA PRO A 9 5.33 -3.83 12.00
C PRO A 9 3.82 -4.00 12.09
N PRO A 10 3.33 -5.24 12.20
CA PRO A 10 1.90 -5.48 12.35
C PRO A 10 1.33 -4.76 13.56
N SER A 11 0.24 -4.04 13.37
CA SER A 11 -0.34 -3.22 14.43
C SER A 11 -0.97 -4.03 15.56
N ASN A 12 -1.36 -5.26 15.26
CA ASN A 12 -1.98 -6.13 16.25
C ASN A 12 -0.99 -6.99 17.00
N ALA A 13 0.29 -6.90 16.69
CA ALA A 13 1.30 -7.71 17.33
C ALA A 13 1.90 -6.94 18.50
N LEU A 14 2.07 -7.63 19.63
CA LEU A 14 2.75 -7.06 20.76
C LEU A 14 4.25 -7.22 20.57
N PRO A 15 5.02 -6.13 20.67
CA PRO A 15 6.45 -6.18 20.40
C PRO A 15 7.20 -7.23 21.21
N TRP A 16 6.81 -7.41 22.46
CA TRP A 16 7.47 -8.40 23.31
C TRP A 16 7.17 -9.82 22.86
N GLU A 17 5.95 -10.08 22.38
CA GLU A 17 5.61 -11.40 21.86
C GLU A 17 6.43 -11.72 20.62
N GLN A 18 6.57 -10.76 19.74
CA GLN A 18 7.36 -10.97 18.53
C GLN A 18 8.80 -11.25 18.86
N ARG A 19 9.35 -10.56 19.85
CA ARG A 19 10.73 -10.81 20.28
C ARG A 19 10.91 -12.19 20.89
N LEU A 20 9.93 -12.63 21.66
CA LEU A 20 9.97 -13.96 22.28
C LEU A 20 9.90 -15.06 21.24
N ILE A 21 9.20 -14.83 20.15
CA ILE A 21 9.06 -15.82 19.10
C ILE A 21 10.24 -15.79 18.14
N GLY A 22 11.23 -14.97 18.42
CA GLY A 22 12.49 -15.10 17.75
C GLY A 22 12.48 -14.79 16.25
N GLY A 23 11.97 -13.63 15.88
CA GLY A 23 12.04 -13.23 14.50
C GLY A 23 10.84 -13.60 13.65
N LEU A 24 9.77 -14.10 14.24
CA LEU A 24 8.53 -14.28 13.51
C LEU A 24 7.81 -12.98 13.29
N GLN A 25 8.50 -11.88 13.53
CA GLN A 25 7.97 -10.56 13.28
C GLN A 25 7.72 -10.36 11.79
N THR A 26 6.47 -10.02 11.45
CA THR A 26 6.13 -9.69 10.08
C THR A 26 6.39 -8.21 9.85
N VAL A 27 7.15 -7.90 8.83
CA VAL A 27 7.46 -6.53 8.46
C VAL A 27 7.02 -6.33 7.02
N ILE A 28 6.32 -5.24 6.75
CA ILE A 28 5.95 -4.88 5.40
C ILE A 28 6.72 -3.65 4.96
N GLY A 29 7.06 -3.63 3.68
CA GLY A 29 7.66 -2.47 3.05
C GLY A 29 6.67 -1.87 2.07
N ILE A 30 6.54 -0.57 2.11
CA ILE A 30 5.68 0.16 1.17
C ILE A 30 6.55 1.07 0.34
N ASP A 31 6.45 0.90 -0.97
CA ASP A 31 7.11 1.80 -1.93
C ASP A 31 6.03 2.72 -2.49
N LEU A 32 5.95 3.91 -1.95
CA LEU A 32 4.95 4.89 -2.34
C LEU A 32 5.51 5.74 -3.48
N GLY A 33 5.13 5.38 -4.69
CA GLY A 33 5.59 6.10 -5.87
C GLY A 33 4.63 7.19 -6.31
N THR A 34 5.08 8.04 -7.19
CA THR A 34 4.27 9.13 -7.73
C THR A 34 3.10 8.60 -8.56
N THR A 35 3.35 7.58 -9.34
CA THR A 35 2.35 7.01 -10.26
C THR A 35 1.76 5.72 -9.71
N TYR A 36 2.62 4.85 -9.20
CA TYR A 36 2.21 3.55 -8.67
C TYR A 36 2.88 3.30 -7.34
N SER A 37 2.20 2.52 -6.53
CA SER A 37 2.72 2.06 -5.25
C SER A 37 2.74 0.54 -5.22
N CYS A 38 3.59 -0.03 -4.38
CA CYS A 38 3.59 -1.47 -4.17
C CYS A 38 3.92 -1.79 -2.72
N VAL A 39 3.54 -2.98 -2.32
CA VAL A 39 3.75 -3.47 -0.95
C VAL A 39 4.43 -4.81 -1.01
N GLY A 40 5.46 -4.96 -0.20
CA GLY A 40 6.17 -6.21 -0.08
C GLY A 40 6.21 -6.69 1.35
N VAL A 41 6.34 -7.98 1.53
CA VAL A 41 6.49 -8.58 2.84
C VAL A 41 7.72 -9.46 2.83
N MET A 42 8.45 -9.41 3.94
CA MET A 42 9.63 -10.28 4.12
C MET A 42 9.17 -11.55 4.81
N GLN A 43 9.32 -12.66 4.12
CA GLN A 43 9.00 -13.98 4.67
C GLN A 43 10.14 -14.94 4.37
N LYS A 44 10.60 -15.64 5.38
CA LYS A 44 11.63 -16.66 5.24
C LYS A 44 12.85 -16.18 4.47
N GLY A 45 13.28 -14.96 4.74
CA GLY A 45 14.45 -14.39 4.09
C GLY A 45 14.23 -13.88 2.67
N LYS A 46 13.01 -13.85 2.20
CA LYS A 46 12.69 -13.37 0.85
C LYS A 46 11.66 -12.28 0.90
N VAL A 47 11.78 -11.34 -0.01
CA VAL A 47 10.77 -10.29 -0.19
C VAL A 47 9.75 -10.79 -1.19
N GLU A 48 8.49 -10.70 -0.81
CA GLU A 48 7.38 -11.11 -1.67
C GLU A 48 6.49 -9.91 -1.89
N ILE A 49 6.26 -9.56 -3.16
CA ILE A 49 5.40 -8.44 -3.51
C ILE A 49 3.96 -8.93 -3.47
N LEU A 50 3.14 -8.23 -2.71
CA LEU A 50 1.75 -8.59 -2.54
C LEU A 50 0.90 -8.07 -3.69
N VAL A 51 -0.18 -8.79 -3.97
CA VAL A 51 -1.15 -8.34 -4.97
C VAL A 51 -2.29 -7.60 -4.27
N ASN A 52 -2.87 -6.66 -4.98
CA ASN A 52 -4.04 -5.94 -4.47
C ASN A 52 -5.32 -6.73 -4.75
N ASP A 53 -6.46 -6.14 -4.42
CA ASP A 53 -7.76 -6.78 -4.63
C ASP A 53 -8.13 -6.97 -6.10
N GLN A 54 -7.39 -6.32 -7.01
CA GLN A 54 -7.55 -6.51 -8.44
C GLN A 54 -6.58 -7.55 -9.01
N GLY A 55 -5.76 -8.15 -8.18
CA GLY A 55 -4.77 -9.13 -8.61
C GLY A 55 -3.49 -8.53 -9.16
N HIS A 56 -3.25 -7.24 -8.98
CA HIS A 56 -2.07 -6.57 -9.51
C HIS A 56 -1.03 -6.36 -8.41
N ARG A 57 0.24 -6.41 -8.78
CA ARG A 57 1.35 -6.17 -7.86
C ARG A 57 1.64 -4.70 -7.66
N ILE A 58 1.16 -3.86 -8.54
CA ILE A 58 1.28 -2.41 -8.38
C ILE A 58 -0.12 -1.83 -8.33
N THR A 59 -0.24 -0.72 -7.61
CA THR A 59 -1.51 -0.05 -7.41
C THR A 59 -1.34 1.41 -7.79
N PRO A 60 -2.19 1.97 -8.63
CA PRO A 60 -2.11 3.40 -8.92
C PRO A 60 -2.18 4.23 -7.65
N SER A 61 -1.31 5.23 -7.55
CA SER A 61 -1.28 6.11 -6.39
C SER A 61 -2.40 7.15 -6.50
N TYR A 62 -3.63 6.67 -6.51
CA TYR A 62 -4.83 7.46 -6.64
C TYR A 62 -5.79 7.17 -5.51
N VAL A 63 -6.42 8.21 -5.00
CA VAL A 63 -7.49 8.09 -4.02
C VAL A 63 -8.62 9.02 -4.46
N ALA A 64 -9.83 8.54 -4.44
CA ALA A 64 -10.99 9.35 -4.81
C ALA A 64 -12.09 9.19 -3.77
N PHE A 65 -12.89 10.22 -3.64
CA PHE A 65 -14.02 10.24 -2.71
C PHE A 65 -15.30 10.44 -3.50
N THR A 66 -16.25 9.58 -3.26
CA THR A 66 -17.60 9.75 -3.78
C THR A 66 -18.54 10.02 -2.59
N ASP A 67 -19.80 10.26 -2.88
CA ASP A 67 -20.76 10.46 -1.81
C ASP A 67 -20.98 9.21 -0.97
N GLU A 68 -20.62 8.06 -1.50
CA GLU A 68 -20.89 6.78 -0.88
C GLU A 68 -19.64 6.10 -0.32
N GLU A 69 -18.48 6.34 -0.93
CA GLU A 69 -17.30 5.59 -0.53
C GLU A 69 -15.99 6.27 -0.90
N ARG A 70 -14.90 5.72 -0.38
CA ARG A 70 -13.54 6.09 -0.75
C ARG A 70 -13.01 5.03 -1.72
N LEU A 71 -12.49 5.47 -2.84
CA LEU A 71 -11.88 4.60 -3.84
C LEU A 71 -10.38 4.72 -3.78
N VAL A 72 -9.70 3.62 -4.00
CA VAL A 72 -8.24 3.57 -3.97
C VAL A 72 -7.74 2.78 -5.18
N GLY A 73 -6.64 3.25 -5.77
CA GLY A 73 -5.99 2.52 -6.84
C GLY A 73 -6.74 2.57 -8.17
N ASP A 74 -6.91 1.42 -8.78
CA ASP A 74 -7.53 1.34 -10.11
C ASP A 74 -8.94 1.93 -10.15
N ALA A 75 -9.73 1.67 -9.13
CA ALA A 75 -11.09 2.22 -9.06
C ALA A 75 -11.07 3.75 -9.03
N ALA A 76 -10.13 4.32 -8.27
CA ALA A 76 -10.00 5.77 -8.20
C ALA A 76 -9.50 6.35 -9.53
N LYS A 77 -8.52 5.70 -10.13
CA LYS A 77 -7.96 6.15 -11.40
C LYS A 77 -8.98 6.10 -12.52
N ASN A 78 -9.77 5.02 -12.56
CA ASN A 78 -10.73 4.81 -13.66
C ASN A 78 -11.86 5.85 -13.67
N GLN A 79 -12.17 6.47 -12.54
CA GLN A 79 -13.21 7.49 -12.47
C GLN A 79 -12.64 8.92 -12.36
N ALA A 80 -11.32 9.09 -12.47
CA ALA A 80 -10.70 10.39 -12.26
C ALA A 80 -11.22 11.46 -13.22
N ALA A 81 -11.41 11.13 -14.47
CA ALA A 81 -11.90 12.07 -15.46
C ALA A 81 -13.32 12.56 -15.17
N ALA A 82 -14.14 11.70 -14.57
CA ALA A 82 -15.53 12.03 -14.21
C ALA A 82 -15.63 12.73 -12.85
N ASN A 83 -14.58 12.67 -12.04
CA ASN A 83 -14.61 13.22 -10.69
C ASN A 83 -13.28 13.89 -10.34
N PRO A 84 -12.83 14.87 -11.13
CA PRO A 84 -11.48 15.42 -10.93
C PRO A 84 -11.32 16.19 -9.62
N LYS A 85 -12.38 16.79 -9.10
CA LYS A 85 -12.30 17.61 -7.91
C LYS A 85 -12.12 16.80 -6.63
N ARG A 86 -12.47 15.54 -6.66
CA ARG A 86 -12.41 14.67 -5.49
C ARG A 86 -11.50 13.47 -5.71
N THR A 87 -10.61 13.56 -6.69
CA THR A 87 -9.63 12.54 -6.98
C THR A 87 -8.23 13.11 -6.73
N ILE A 88 -7.49 12.45 -5.88
CA ILE A 88 -6.16 12.88 -5.45
C ILE A 88 -5.13 11.96 -6.08
N PHE A 89 -4.13 12.56 -6.72
CA PHE A 89 -3.01 11.85 -7.30
C PHE A 89 -1.80 12.78 -7.36
N ASP A 90 -0.65 12.24 -7.71
CA ASP A 90 0.61 13.02 -7.80
C ASP A 90 0.89 13.84 -6.54
N ILE A 91 0.66 13.24 -5.38
CA ILE A 91 0.81 13.96 -4.11
C ILE A 91 2.27 14.07 -3.66
N LYS A 92 3.18 13.52 -4.41
CA LYS A 92 4.61 13.57 -4.06
C LYS A 92 5.33 14.57 -4.92
#